data_e2d57dae58ac5ac50cc6010e732afef6
#
_entry.id   e2d57dae58ac5ac50cc6010e732afef6
#
_cell.length_a   1.000
_cell.length_b   1.000
_cell.length_c   1.000
_cell.angle_alpha   90.00
_cell.angle_beta   90.00
_cell.angle_gamma   90.00
#
_symmetry.space_group_name_H-M   'P 1'
#
loop_
_entity.id
_entity.type
_entity.pdbx_description
1 polymer ?
#
loop_
_entity_poly.entity_id
_entity_poly.type
_entity_poly.pdbx_seq_one_letter_code
_entity_poly.pdbx_strand_id
1 'polypeptide(L)'
;QGGVLAGDVKDVLLLDVTPLSLGIETMGGVSTKLIERNTTVPTSKSEVFSTAADNQPQVEIHVLQGEREFANDNKSLGRFILDGIAPAPRGVPQIEVTFNIDANGILNVTAKDKGTGKEQSITIQNSGNMSKEDIEKAQKEAELHADEDKKKREAIDAKNQLENAIYQAKKMPDEYKDKISDDDKKAIEDAVKEAEKHKESENKDELEAALKALNDAIMPIGAKMYQQA
;
A
#
# COMPACT_ATOMS: atom_id res chain seq x y z
N GLN A 1 33.21 -9.79 50.09
CA GLN A 1 31.79 -10.06 49.81
C GLN A 1 31.14 -9.01 48.84
N GLY A 2 31.87 -8.52 47.87
CA GLY A 2 31.35 -7.53 46.89
C GLY A 2 31.41 -7.95 45.43
N GLY A 3 31.66 -9.23 45.15
CA GLY A 3 31.93 -9.68 43.79
C GLY A 3 30.78 -10.35 43.04
N VAL A 4 29.64 -10.55 43.68
CA VAL A 4 28.53 -11.35 43.06
C VAL A 4 27.47 -10.47 42.38
N LEU A 5 27.46 -9.18 42.62
CA LEU A 5 26.49 -8.27 42.03
C LEU A 5 26.89 -7.66 40.67
N ALA A 6 28.11 -7.87 40.22
CA ALA A 6 28.61 -7.35 38.95
C ALA A 6 28.33 -8.27 37.74
N GLY A 7 27.90 -9.52 38.00
CA GLY A 7 27.64 -10.50 36.94
C GLY A 7 26.24 -10.43 36.34
N ASP A 8 25.26 -10.01 37.12
CA ASP A 8 23.85 -10.06 36.71
C ASP A 8 23.38 -8.83 35.91
N VAL A 9 24.18 -7.79 35.82
CA VAL A 9 23.84 -6.55 35.06
C VAL A 9 24.36 -6.61 33.63
N LYS A 10 25.13 -7.63 33.25
CA LYS A 10 25.71 -7.72 31.89
C LYS A 10 24.76 -8.23 30.81
N ASP A 11 23.61 -8.77 31.15
CA ASP A 11 22.70 -9.40 30.19
C ASP A 11 21.44 -8.58 29.89
N VAL A 12 21.27 -7.39 30.46
CA VAL A 12 20.18 -6.48 30.05
C VAL A 12 20.69 -5.57 28.94
N LEU A 13 20.70 -6.10 27.72
CA LEU A 13 20.80 -5.27 26.52
C LEU A 13 19.52 -4.42 26.40
N LEU A 14 19.65 -3.13 26.75
CA LEU A 14 18.63 -2.14 26.40
C LEU A 14 18.63 -1.97 24.87
N LEU A 15 17.75 -2.69 24.20
CA LEU A 15 17.53 -2.53 22.77
C LEU A 15 16.51 -1.42 22.57
N ASP A 16 16.88 -0.38 21.83
CA ASP A 16 15.93 0.58 21.30
C ASP A 16 15.08 -0.08 20.22
N VAL A 17 13.79 0.03 20.36
CA VAL A 17 12.82 -0.51 19.42
C VAL A 17 11.84 0.57 18.99
N THR A 18 11.22 0.36 17.82
CA THR A 18 10.14 1.23 17.35
C THR A 18 8.92 1.06 18.26
N PRO A 19 8.35 2.15 18.82
CA PRO A 19 7.18 2.06 19.72
C PRO A 19 5.90 1.68 19.00
N LEU A 20 5.73 2.16 17.78
CA LEU A 20 4.60 1.91 16.88
C LEU A 20 5.11 1.62 15.47
N SER A 21 4.27 0.96 14.68
CA SER A 21 4.56 0.69 13.27
C SER A 21 4.64 1.97 12.46
N LEU A 22 5.50 1.96 11.45
CA LEU A 22 5.75 3.06 10.51
C LEU A 22 5.42 2.61 9.10
N GLY A 23 4.77 3.46 8.34
CA GLY A 23 4.38 3.14 6.99
C GLY A 23 3.95 4.35 6.19
N ILE A 24 3.32 4.11 5.07
CA ILE A 24 2.80 5.15 4.18
C ILE A 24 1.32 4.91 3.86
N GLU A 25 0.64 5.98 3.45
CA GLU A 25 -0.69 5.90 2.88
C GLU A 25 -0.61 5.36 1.45
N THR A 26 -1.45 4.37 1.16
CA THR A 26 -1.60 3.76 -0.15
C THR A 26 -3.02 3.89 -0.66
N MET A 27 -3.29 3.39 -1.88
CA MET A 27 -4.57 3.51 -2.57
C MET A 27 -5.75 3.09 -1.69
N GLY A 28 -6.75 3.97 -1.62
CA GLY A 28 -7.94 3.78 -0.76
C GLY A 28 -7.80 4.34 0.66
N GLY A 29 -6.78 5.15 0.93
CA GLY A 29 -6.56 5.74 2.26
C GLY A 29 -6.04 4.73 3.29
N VAL A 30 -5.45 3.66 2.83
CA VAL A 30 -4.96 2.55 3.62
C VAL A 30 -3.56 2.84 4.16
N SER A 31 -3.26 2.41 5.38
CA SER A 31 -1.93 2.43 5.96
C SER A 31 -1.18 1.14 5.64
N THR A 32 -0.11 1.25 4.85
CA THR A 32 0.78 0.13 4.53
C THR A 32 2.05 0.22 5.37
N LYS A 33 2.27 -0.77 6.23
CA LYS A 33 3.40 -0.80 7.16
C LYS A 33 4.66 -1.27 6.46
N LEU A 34 5.76 -0.53 6.64
CA LEU A 34 7.11 -0.92 6.21
C LEU A 34 7.93 -1.42 7.38
N ILE A 35 7.83 -0.77 8.55
CA ILE A 35 8.51 -1.16 9.77
C ILE A 35 7.46 -1.45 10.83
N GLU A 36 7.43 -2.69 11.31
CA GLU A 36 6.53 -3.10 12.38
C GLU A 36 6.98 -2.54 13.74
N ARG A 37 6.01 -2.35 14.65
CA ARG A 37 6.31 -2.01 16.04
C ARG A 37 7.27 -3.04 16.67
N ASN A 38 8.02 -2.63 17.66
CA ASN A 38 9.01 -3.45 18.34
C ASN A 38 10.17 -3.94 17.45
N THR A 39 10.41 -3.27 16.33
CA THR A 39 11.59 -3.53 15.51
C THR A 39 12.80 -2.85 16.13
N THR A 40 13.88 -3.60 16.30
CA THR A 40 15.16 -3.10 16.83
C THR A 40 15.77 -2.09 15.88
N VAL A 41 16.22 -0.96 16.41
CA VAL A 41 16.95 0.08 15.65
C VAL A 41 18.45 0.01 15.93
N PRO A 42 19.33 0.34 14.96
CA PRO A 42 19.02 0.87 13.63
C PRO A 42 18.42 -0.19 12.69
N THR A 43 17.59 0.25 11.75
CA THR A 43 16.96 -0.63 10.77
C THR A 43 16.68 0.11 9.47
N SER A 44 16.61 -0.63 8.37
CA SER A 44 16.23 -0.12 7.05
C SER A 44 15.30 -1.10 6.35
N LYS A 45 14.22 -0.60 5.77
CA LYS A 45 13.24 -1.37 4.99
C LYS A 45 12.87 -0.61 3.74
N SER A 46 12.75 -1.34 2.63
CA SER A 46 12.34 -0.80 1.33
C SER A 46 11.21 -1.61 0.76
N GLU A 47 10.29 -0.92 0.08
CA GLU A 47 9.19 -1.54 -0.65
C GLU A 47 8.93 -0.73 -1.94
N VAL A 48 8.50 -1.42 -3.00
CA VAL A 48 8.22 -0.80 -4.29
C VAL A 48 6.72 -0.59 -4.43
N PHE A 49 6.35 0.65 -4.74
CA PHE A 49 4.99 1.08 -5.03
C PHE A 49 4.89 1.55 -6.48
N SER A 50 3.69 1.88 -6.92
CA SER A 50 3.46 2.38 -8.26
C SER A 50 2.45 3.53 -8.28
N THR A 51 2.10 4.00 -9.48
CA THR A 51 1.10 5.04 -9.69
C THR A 51 -0.31 4.47 -9.71
N ALA A 52 -1.30 5.29 -9.32
CA ALA A 52 -2.72 4.95 -9.29
C ALA A 52 -3.48 5.42 -10.54
N ALA A 53 -2.90 6.32 -11.33
CA ALA A 53 -3.48 6.89 -12.54
C ALA A 53 -2.51 6.83 -13.72
N ASP A 54 -3.07 6.81 -14.95
CA ASP A 54 -2.29 6.88 -16.18
C ASP A 54 -1.58 8.23 -16.28
N ASN A 55 -0.33 8.20 -16.74
CA ASN A 55 0.51 9.38 -16.93
C ASN A 55 0.62 10.28 -15.69
N GLN A 56 0.57 9.68 -14.51
CA GLN A 56 0.70 10.40 -13.24
C GLN A 56 2.11 10.99 -13.12
N PRO A 57 2.26 12.34 -13.04
CA PRO A 57 3.58 12.98 -13.11
C PRO A 57 4.30 13.01 -11.77
N GLN A 58 3.57 12.77 -10.68
CA GLN A 58 4.09 12.84 -9.30
C GLN A 58 3.37 11.88 -8.38
N VAL A 59 4.02 11.50 -7.28
CA VAL A 59 3.42 10.76 -6.17
C VAL A 59 3.63 11.51 -4.87
N GLU A 60 2.61 11.56 -4.02
CA GLU A 60 2.72 12.04 -2.65
C GLU A 60 3.04 10.88 -1.73
N ILE A 61 4.07 11.03 -0.91
CA ILE A 61 4.42 10.09 0.14
C ILE A 61 3.96 10.66 1.47
N HIS A 62 2.94 10.05 2.05
CA HIS A 62 2.39 10.41 3.35
C HIS A 62 2.88 9.41 4.39
N VAL A 63 3.78 9.85 5.27
CA VAL A 63 4.41 9.02 6.29
C VAL A 63 3.52 8.95 7.53
N LEU A 64 3.25 7.74 7.98
CA LEU A 64 2.32 7.42 9.06
C LEU A 64 2.99 6.64 10.18
N GLN A 65 2.49 6.84 11.40
CA GLN A 65 2.85 6.09 12.59
C GLN A 65 1.60 5.62 13.31
N GLY A 66 1.49 4.32 13.55
CA GLY A 66 0.37 3.74 14.30
C GLY A 66 0.02 2.33 13.85
N GLU A 67 -0.98 1.77 14.51
CA GLU A 67 -1.41 0.39 14.33
C GLU A 67 -2.77 0.26 13.63
N ARG A 68 -3.44 1.38 13.29
CA ARG A 68 -4.73 1.36 12.61
C ARG A 68 -4.55 1.06 11.12
N GLU A 69 -5.57 0.46 10.50
CA GLU A 69 -5.54 0.07 9.08
C GLU A 69 -5.67 1.27 8.11
N PHE A 70 -6.14 2.42 8.60
CA PHE A 70 -6.39 3.60 7.75
C PHE A 70 -5.47 4.76 8.11
N ALA A 71 -5.05 5.50 7.07
CA ALA A 71 -4.15 6.63 7.20
C ALA A 71 -4.69 7.71 8.16
N ASN A 72 -5.99 8.02 8.08
CA ASN A 72 -6.63 9.05 8.89
C ASN A 72 -6.72 8.72 10.38
N ASP A 73 -6.60 7.43 10.73
CA ASP A 73 -6.66 6.96 12.10
C ASP A 73 -5.28 6.80 12.74
N ASN A 74 -4.23 7.05 11.96
CA ASN A 74 -2.84 7.03 12.41
C ASN A 74 -2.27 8.44 12.49
N LYS A 75 -1.14 8.57 13.20
CA LYS A 75 -0.42 9.84 13.30
C LYS A 75 0.31 10.13 12.00
N SER A 76 0.07 11.31 11.41
CA SER A 76 0.87 11.82 10.30
C SER A 76 2.21 12.33 10.80
N LEU A 77 3.30 11.80 10.27
CA LEU A 77 4.65 12.27 10.57
C LEU A 77 5.16 13.30 9.58
N GLY A 78 4.64 13.30 8.37
CA GLY A 78 5.01 14.25 7.32
C GLY A 78 4.55 13.79 5.95
N ARG A 79 4.71 14.68 4.97
CA ARG A 79 4.38 14.45 3.56
C ARG A 79 5.46 15.06 2.69
N PHE A 80 5.75 14.40 1.57
CA PHE A 80 6.60 14.97 0.53
C PHE A 80 6.16 14.46 -0.84
N ILE A 81 6.58 15.13 -1.89
CA ILE A 81 6.20 14.84 -3.27
C ILE A 81 7.45 14.45 -4.05
N LEU A 82 7.38 13.30 -4.72
CA LEU A 82 8.30 12.91 -5.77
C LEU A 82 7.66 13.25 -7.12
N ASP A 83 8.23 14.21 -7.83
CA ASP A 83 7.78 14.66 -9.14
C ASP A 83 8.67 14.15 -10.29
N GLY A 84 8.21 14.44 -11.52
CA GLY A 84 8.96 14.11 -12.72
C GLY A 84 9.01 12.63 -13.07
N ILE A 85 7.97 11.92 -12.72
CA ILE A 85 7.73 10.54 -13.15
C ILE A 85 7.42 10.57 -14.65
N ALA A 86 8.09 9.73 -15.44
CA ALA A 86 7.85 9.63 -16.87
C ALA A 86 6.41 9.16 -17.16
N PRO A 87 5.75 9.72 -18.20
CA PRO A 87 4.41 9.27 -18.60
C PRO A 87 4.39 7.76 -18.86
N ALA A 88 3.52 7.06 -18.18
CA ALA A 88 3.33 5.61 -18.30
C ALA A 88 1.92 5.22 -17.83
N PRO A 89 1.39 4.08 -18.25
CA PRO A 89 0.19 3.52 -17.68
C PRO A 89 0.32 3.32 -16.17
N ARG A 90 -0.78 3.46 -15.44
CA ARG A 90 -0.79 3.20 -13.99
C ARG A 90 -0.25 1.80 -13.69
N GLY A 91 0.45 1.66 -12.59
CA GLY A 91 1.07 0.39 -12.17
C GLY A 91 2.40 0.05 -12.86
N VAL A 92 2.82 0.81 -13.88
CA VAL A 92 4.09 0.60 -14.60
C VAL A 92 5.28 1.27 -13.90
N PRO A 93 5.20 2.54 -13.48
CA PRO A 93 6.31 3.16 -12.75
C PRO A 93 6.63 2.39 -11.47
N GLN A 94 7.91 2.31 -11.13
CA GLN A 94 8.39 1.67 -9.90
C GLN A 94 8.99 2.71 -8.98
N ILE A 95 8.29 2.98 -7.87
CA ILE A 95 8.70 3.94 -6.86
C ILE A 95 9.16 3.17 -5.63
N GLU A 96 10.47 3.13 -5.41
CA GLU A 96 11.05 2.50 -4.23
C GLU A 96 11.00 3.47 -3.05
N VAL A 97 10.29 3.09 -2.00
CA VAL A 97 10.22 3.83 -0.74
C VAL A 97 11.07 3.12 0.30
N THR A 98 12.04 3.83 0.86
CA THR A 98 12.96 3.30 1.87
C THR A 98 12.78 4.05 3.18
N PHE A 99 12.51 3.31 4.25
CA PHE A 99 12.49 3.79 5.62
C PHE A 99 13.82 3.39 6.29
N ASN A 100 14.58 4.37 6.72
CA ASN A 100 15.84 4.17 7.41
C ASN A 100 15.81 4.86 8.77
N ILE A 101 15.95 4.08 9.85
CA ILE A 101 16.03 4.59 11.23
C ILE A 101 17.46 4.38 11.70
N ASP A 102 18.14 5.45 12.09
CA ASP A 102 19.49 5.39 12.64
C ASP A 102 19.50 4.99 14.12
N ALA A 103 20.69 4.84 14.68
CA ALA A 103 20.88 4.49 16.11
C ALA A 103 20.32 5.55 17.07
N ASN A 104 20.10 6.77 16.63
CA ASN A 104 19.52 7.87 17.41
C ASN A 104 17.98 7.93 17.28
N GLY A 105 17.36 7.02 16.51
CA GLY A 105 15.93 7.01 16.28
C GLY A 105 15.45 8.03 15.26
N ILE A 106 16.34 8.62 14.46
CA ILE A 106 16.00 9.53 13.38
C ILE A 106 15.53 8.73 12.18
N LEU A 107 14.31 8.99 11.73
CA LEU A 107 13.71 8.36 10.55
C LEU A 107 13.99 9.21 9.31
N ASN A 108 14.60 8.60 8.32
CA ASN A 108 14.71 9.13 6.97
C ASN A 108 13.85 8.29 6.02
N VAL A 109 12.96 8.94 5.30
CA VAL A 109 12.11 8.31 4.29
C VAL A 109 12.50 8.85 2.92
N THR A 110 12.89 7.95 2.03
CA THR A 110 13.31 8.28 0.67
C THR A 110 12.39 7.60 -0.33
N ALA A 111 11.95 8.33 -1.34
CA ALA A 111 11.22 7.80 -2.49
C ALA A 111 12.05 8.01 -3.76
N LYS A 112 12.25 6.94 -4.52
CA LYS A 112 13.05 6.94 -5.75
C LYS A 112 12.26 6.32 -6.90
N ASP A 113 12.13 7.06 -7.99
CA ASP A 113 11.65 6.50 -9.26
C ASP A 113 12.80 5.71 -9.92
N LYS A 114 12.63 4.41 -10.01
CA LYS A 114 13.64 3.52 -10.62
C LYS A 114 13.82 3.76 -12.11
N GLY A 115 12.81 4.29 -12.79
CA GLY A 115 12.85 4.58 -14.23
C GLY A 115 13.66 5.84 -14.57
N THR A 116 13.43 6.92 -13.83
CA THR A 116 14.10 8.22 -14.07
C THR A 116 15.31 8.46 -13.18
N GLY A 117 15.43 7.72 -12.08
CA GLY A 117 16.45 7.93 -11.05
C GLY A 117 16.19 9.13 -10.14
N LYS A 118 15.07 9.83 -10.32
CA LYS A 118 14.69 10.96 -9.45
C LYS A 118 14.36 10.45 -8.04
N GLU A 119 14.75 11.24 -7.06
CA GLU A 119 14.66 10.90 -5.65
C GLU A 119 14.27 12.14 -4.83
N GLN A 120 13.43 11.91 -3.82
CA GLN A 120 13.11 12.90 -2.79
C GLN A 120 13.10 12.20 -1.43
N SER A 121 13.35 12.98 -0.38
CA SER A 121 13.39 12.45 0.98
C SER A 121 12.86 13.44 2.00
N ILE A 122 12.45 12.91 3.14
CA ILE A 122 12.12 13.66 4.34
C ILE A 122 12.86 13.06 5.54
N THR A 123 13.32 13.91 6.44
CA THR A 123 13.91 13.50 7.71
C THR A 123 12.96 13.85 8.84
N ILE A 124 12.60 12.86 9.65
CA ILE A 124 11.68 13.00 10.77
C ILE A 124 12.45 12.72 12.05
N GLN A 125 12.58 13.77 12.87
CA GLN A 125 13.15 13.67 14.19
C GLN A 125 12.04 13.28 15.19
N ASN A 126 12.42 12.57 16.25
CA ASN A 126 11.50 12.20 17.32
C ASN A 126 10.37 11.23 16.97
N SER A 127 10.53 10.42 15.92
CA SER A 127 9.55 9.36 15.63
C SER A 127 9.43 8.31 16.76
N GLY A 128 10.45 8.20 17.60
CA GLY A 128 10.47 7.33 18.78
C GLY A 128 10.07 7.99 20.09
N ASN A 129 9.93 9.32 20.15
CA ASN A 129 9.62 10.05 21.37
C ASN A 129 8.12 10.14 21.63
N MET A 130 7.54 9.04 22.06
CA MET A 130 6.15 8.98 22.51
C MET A 130 6.10 8.64 23.99
N SER A 131 5.13 9.20 24.72
CA SER A 131 4.87 8.78 26.09
C SER A 131 4.37 7.33 26.13
N LYS A 132 4.60 6.62 27.21
CA LYS A 132 4.03 5.26 27.38
C LYS A 132 2.51 5.27 27.28
N GLU A 133 1.88 6.32 27.79
CA GLU A 133 0.42 6.51 27.75
C GLU A 133 -0.09 6.65 26.30
N ASP A 134 0.61 7.41 25.45
CA ASP A 134 0.24 7.57 24.06
C ASP A 134 0.40 6.26 23.27
N ILE A 135 1.46 5.51 23.54
CA ILE A 135 1.70 4.21 22.93
C ILE A 135 0.60 3.22 23.32
N GLU A 136 0.31 3.11 24.62
CA GLU A 136 -0.74 2.22 25.12
C GLU A 136 -2.13 2.62 24.59
N LYS A 137 -2.41 3.91 24.50
CA LYS A 137 -3.65 4.42 23.91
C LYS A 137 -3.79 4.03 22.46
N ALA A 138 -2.76 4.25 21.65
CA ALA A 138 -2.77 3.91 20.23
C ALA A 138 -2.96 2.38 20.02
N GLN A 139 -2.32 1.56 20.85
CA GLN A 139 -2.49 0.10 20.80
C GLN A 139 -3.89 -0.34 21.18
N LYS A 140 -4.46 0.21 22.27
CA LYS A 140 -5.83 -0.11 22.70
C LYS A 140 -6.88 0.33 21.68
N GLU A 141 -6.71 1.50 21.09
CA GLU A 141 -7.61 1.97 20.02
C GLU A 141 -7.55 1.04 18.80
N ALA A 142 -6.36 0.59 18.41
CA ALA A 142 -6.21 -0.36 17.31
C ALA A 142 -6.87 -1.72 17.62
N GLU A 143 -6.70 -2.24 18.83
CA GLU A 143 -7.35 -3.48 19.28
C GLU A 143 -8.89 -3.35 19.31
N LEU A 144 -9.39 -2.22 19.82
CA LEU A 144 -10.83 -1.95 19.92
C LEU A 144 -11.52 -1.93 18.55
N HIS A 145 -10.83 -1.40 17.54
CA HIS A 145 -11.37 -1.25 16.19
C HIS A 145 -10.89 -2.34 15.21
N ALA A 146 -10.12 -3.33 15.67
CA ALA A 146 -9.47 -4.31 14.81
C ALA A 146 -10.44 -5.03 13.85
N ASP A 147 -11.58 -5.49 14.35
CA ASP A 147 -12.56 -6.22 13.54
C ASP A 147 -13.27 -5.31 12.52
N GLU A 148 -13.61 -4.09 12.92
CA GLU A 148 -14.23 -3.10 12.05
C GLU A 148 -13.25 -2.64 10.96
N ASP A 149 -12.04 -2.29 11.35
CA ASP A 149 -10.98 -1.86 10.44
C ASP A 149 -10.63 -2.96 9.43
N LYS A 150 -10.56 -4.21 9.89
CA LYS A 150 -10.31 -5.36 9.02
C LYS A 150 -11.39 -5.52 7.96
N LYS A 151 -12.66 -5.43 8.33
CA LYS A 151 -13.78 -5.53 7.37
C LYS A 151 -13.75 -4.39 6.34
N LYS A 152 -13.52 -3.17 6.80
CA LYS A 152 -13.38 -2.00 5.91
C LYS A 152 -12.17 -2.17 4.98
N ARG A 153 -11.05 -2.66 5.48
CA ARG A 153 -9.85 -2.92 4.70
C ARG A 153 -10.11 -3.95 3.61
N GLU A 154 -10.74 -5.06 3.95
CA GLU A 154 -11.10 -6.11 2.99
C GLU A 154 -12.04 -5.59 1.89
N ALA A 155 -12.99 -4.71 2.21
CA ALA A 155 -13.87 -4.09 1.23
C ALA A 155 -13.09 -3.14 0.29
N ILE A 156 -12.15 -2.35 0.82
CA ILE A 156 -11.30 -1.47 0.00
C ILE A 156 -10.36 -2.28 -0.89
N ASP A 157 -9.78 -3.35 -0.40
CA ASP A 157 -8.93 -4.23 -1.20
C ASP A 157 -9.73 -4.88 -2.35
N ALA A 158 -10.96 -5.33 -2.09
CA ALA A 158 -11.87 -5.84 -3.11
C ALA A 158 -12.25 -4.76 -4.14
N LYS A 159 -12.52 -3.52 -3.70
CA LYS A 159 -12.79 -2.38 -4.57
C LYS A 159 -11.60 -2.09 -5.48
N ASN A 160 -10.39 -2.02 -4.93
CA ASN A 160 -9.17 -1.79 -5.69
C ASN A 160 -8.93 -2.89 -6.74
N GLN A 161 -9.20 -4.15 -6.40
CA GLN A 161 -9.10 -5.27 -7.33
C GLN A 161 -10.12 -5.16 -8.46
N LEU A 162 -11.37 -4.81 -8.16
CA LEU A 162 -12.41 -4.60 -9.16
C LEU A 162 -12.06 -3.45 -10.12
N GLU A 163 -11.59 -2.31 -9.57
CA GLU A 163 -11.17 -1.17 -10.39
C GLU A 163 -10.00 -1.53 -11.32
N ASN A 164 -9.03 -2.30 -10.84
CA ASN A 164 -7.93 -2.78 -11.66
C ASN A 164 -8.41 -3.73 -12.76
N ALA A 165 -9.33 -4.64 -12.45
CA ALA A 165 -9.90 -5.57 -13.44
C ALA A 165 -10.69 -4.82 -14.52
N ILE A 166 -11.52 -3.83 -14.13
CA ILE A 166 -12.24 -2.95 -15.05
C ILE A 166 -11.27 -2.20 -15.96
N TYR A 167 -10.20 -1.63 -15.39
CA TYR A 167 -9.19 -0.92 -16.15
C TYR A 167 -8.50 -1.81 -17.21
N GLN A 168 -8.10 -3.01 -16.83
CA GLN A 168 -7.49 -3.97 -17.74
C GLN A 168 -8.48 -4.40 -18.83
N ALA A 169 -9.72 -4.70 -18.46
CA ALA A 169 -10.76 -5.09 -19.40
C ALA A 169 -11.04 -4.02 -20.45
N LYS A 170 -11.07 -2.74 -20.05
CA LYS A 170 -11.25 -1.62 -20.99
C LYS A 170 -10.14 -1.48 -22.03
N LYS A 171 -8.93 -1.88 -21.70
CA LYS A 171 -7.79 -1.82 -22.62
C LYS A 171 -7.75 -2.96 -23.63
N MET A 172 -8.31 -4.12 -23.27
CA MET A 172 -8.26 -5.32 -24.13
C MET A 172 -8.71 -5.10 -25.58
N PRO A 173 -9.84 -4.40 -25.88
CA PRO A 173 -10.27 -4.16 -27.25
C PRO A 173 -9.27 -3.38 -28.10
N ASP A 174 -8.52 -2.48 -27.48
CA ASP A 174 -7.51 -1.67 -28.17
C ASP A 174 -6.17 -2.39 -28.33
N GLU A 175 -5.74 -3.10 -27.31
CA GLU A 175 -4.48 -3.85 -27.32
C GLU A 175 -4.50 -5.05 -28.24
N TYR A 176 -5.67 -5.67 -28.42
CA TYR A 176 -5.83 -6.91 -29.18
C TYR A 176 -6.78 -6.78 -30.38
N LYS A 177 -6.79 -5.62 -31.04
CA LYS A 177 -7.70 -5.28 -32.16
C LYS A 177 -7.80 -6.37 -33.23
N ASP A 178 -6.67 -7.01 -33.54
CA ASP A 178 -6.58 -7.99 -34.62
C ASP A 178 -6.94 -9.42 -34.19
N LYS A 179 -7.15 -9.63 -32.89
CA LYS A 179 -7.40 -10.96 -32.29
C LYS A 179 -8.76 -11.09 -31.62
N ILE A 180 -9.52 -10.02 -31.56
CA ILE A 180 -10.83 -9.94 -30.88
C ILE A 180 -11.91 -9.62 -31.93
N SER A 181 -12.97 -10.44 -31.97
CA SER A 181 -14.15 -10.18 -32.82
C SER A 181 -14.98 -9.00 -32.28
N ASP A 182 -15.85 -8.44 -33.15
CA ASP A 182 -16.75 -7.38 -32.69
C ASP A 182 -17.75 -7.87 -31.62
N ASP A 183 -18.14 -9.14 -31.66
CA ASP A 183 -18.97 -9.76 -30.64
C ASP A 183 -18.20 -9.88 -29.30
N ASP A 184 -16.93 -10.25 -29.33
CA ASP A 184 -16.09 -10.31 -28.14
C ASP A 184 -15.85 -8.91 -27.55
N LYS A 185 -15.65 -7.88 -28.40
CA LYS A 185 -15.56 -6.48 -27.93
C LYS A 185 -16.81 -6.04 -27.18
N LYS A 186 -17.98 -6.32 -27.79
CA LYS A 186 -19.26 -6.01 -27.17
C LYS A 186 -19.45 -6.75 -25.86
N ALA A 187 -19.07 -8.02 -25.77
CA ALA A 187 -19.15 -8.82 -24.55
C ALA A 187 -18.26 -8.22 -23.42
N ILE A 188 -17.06 -7.76 -23.76
CA ILE A 188 -16.17 -7.06 -22.82
C ILE A 188 -16.80 -5.76 -22.34
N GLU A 189 -17.32 -4.93 -23.26
CA GLU A 189 -17.95 -3.66 -22.91
C GLU A 189 -19.17 -3.82 -22.02
N ASP A 190 -20.02 -4.83 -22.28
CA ASP A 190 -21.20 -5.11 -21.49
C ASP A 190 -20.80 -5.61 -20.08
N ALA A 191 -19.78 -6.49 -19.99
CA ALA A 191 -19.26 -6.96 -18.73
C ALA A 191 -18.63 -5.82 -17.89
N VAL A 192 -17.91 -4.92 -18.53
CA VAL A 192 -17.34 -3.73 -17.88
C VAL A 192 -18.43 -2.81 -17.35
N LYS A 193 -19.47 -2.51 -18.16
CA LYS A 193 -20.59 -1.67 -17.72
C LYS A 193 -21.33 -2.25 -16.53
N GLU A 194 -21.49 -3.58 -16.48
CA GLU A 194 -22.10 -4.24 -15.32
C GLU A 194 -21.22 -4.13 -14.08
N ALA A 195 -19.91 -4.41 -14.20
CA ALA A 195 -18.95 -4.29 -13.11
C ALA A 195 -18.87 -2.85 -12.56
N GLU A 196 -18.95 -1.84 -13.44
CA GLU A 196 -18.92 -0.43 -13.03
C GLU A 196 -20.08 0.00 -12.14
N LYS A 197 -21.22 -0.66 -12.19
CA LYS A 197 -22.36 -0.38 -11.31
C LYS A 197 -22.05 -0.66 -9.85
N HIS A 198 -21.11 -1.58 -9.60
CA HIS A 198 -20.76 -2.05 -8.26
C HIS A 198 -19.48 -1.41 -7.71
N LYS A 199 -18.72 -0.65 -8.51
CA LYS A 199 -17.43 -0.10 -8.11
C LYS A 199 -17.48 0.85 -6.89
N GLU A 200 -18.64 1.46 -6.61
CA GLU A 200 -18.81 2.33 -5.45
C GLU A 200 -19.41 1.62 -4.23
N SER A 201 -19.62 0.31 -4.32
CA SER A 201 -20.10 -0.48 -3.18
C SER A 201 -19.06 -0.51 -2.06
N GLU A 202 -19.53 -0.53 -0.82
CA GLU A 202 -18.73 -0.76 0.38
C GLU A 202 -18.86 -2.19 0.89
N ASN A 203 -19.63 -3.02 0.18
CA ASN A 203 -19.85 -4.41 0.54
C ASN A 203 -18.84 -5.30 -0.19
N LYS A 204 -17.97 -5.97 0.56
CA LYS A 204 -16.95 -6.88 0.06
C LYS A 204 -17.54 -7.97 -0.86
N ASP A 205 -18.61 -8.65 -0.42
CA ASP A 205 -19.19 -9.78 -1.15
C ASP A 205 -19.76 -9.34 -2.50
N GLU A 206 -20.35 -8.15 -2.55
CA GLU A 206 -20.85 -7.55 -3.79
C GLU A 206 -19.71 -7.20 -4.76
N LEU A 207 -18.64 -6.62 -4.24
CA LEU A 207 -17.44 -6.28 -5.03
C LEU A 207 -16.74 -7.53 -5.57
N GLU A 208 -16.59 -8.56 -4.75
CA GLU A 208 -16.01 -9.83 -5.17
C GLU A 208 -16.89 -10.58 -6.19
N ALA A 209 -18.20 -10.53 -6.03
CA ALA A 209 -19.12 -11.08 -7.02
C ALA A 209 -19.05 -10.37 -8.37
N ALA A 210 -18.96 -9.04 -8.37
CA ALA A 210 -18.78 -8.25 -9.57
C ALA A 210 -17.45 -8.53 -10.26
N LEU A 211 -16.37 -8.65 -9.49
CA LEU A 211 -15.04 -9.02 -9.99
C LEU A 211 -15.06 -10.41 -10.64
N LYS A 212 -15.69 -11.37 -9.97
CA LYS A 212 -15.83 -12.73 -10.50
C LYS A 212 -16.62 -12.75 -11.80
N ALA A 213 -17.76 -12.06 -11.86
CA ALA A 213 -18.59 -11.98 -13.06
C ALA A 213 -17.83 -11.35 -14.25
N LEU A 214 -17.04 -10.30 -14.00
CA LEU A 214 -16.19 -9.67 -15.01
C LEU A 214 -15.14 -10.66 -15.54
N ASN A 215 -14.43 -11.33 -14.64
CA ASN A 215 -13.41 -12.31 -15.00
C ASN A 215 -14.00 -13.50 -15.77
N ASP A 216 -15.14 -14.02 -15.35
CA ASP A 216 -15.83 -15.13 -16.01
C ASP A 216 -16.26 -14.76 -17.45
N ALA A 217 -16.63 -13.51 -17.68
CA ALA A 217 -16.98 -13.02 -19.00
C ALA A 217 -15.77 -12.85 -19.93
N ILE A 218 -14.61 -12.46 -19.38
CA ILE A 218 -13.39 -12.17 -20.14
C ILE A 218 -12.56 -13.44 -20.39
N MET A 219 -12.57 -14.39 -19.48
CA MET A 219 -11.74 -15.60 -19.54
C MET A 219 -11.89 -16.39 -20.86
N PRO A 220 -13.11 -16.64 -21.42
CA PRO A 220 -13.26 -17.33 -22.69
C PRO A 220 -12.64 -16.56 -23.86
N ILE A 221 -12.69 -15.23 -23.81
CA ILE A 221 -12.13 -14.35 -24.86
C ILE A 221 -10.61 -14.45 -24.82
N GLY A 222 -10.01 -14.38 -23.64
CA GLY A 222 -8.57 -14.59 -23.43
C GLY A 222 -8.09 -15.96 -23.93
N ALA A 223 -8.85 -17.03 -23.65
CA ALA A 223 -8.54 -18.37 -24.10
C ALA A 223 -8.54 -18.49 -25.64
N LYS A 224 -9.50 -17.86 -26.34
CA LYS A 224 -9.53 -17.81 -27.81
C LYS A 224 -8.29 -17.11 -28.39
N MET A 225 -7.84 -16.03 -27.74
CA MET A 225 -6.67 -15.26 -28.18
C MET A 225 -5.37 -16.09 -28.12
N TYR A 226 -5.22 -16.94 -27.09
CA TYR A 226 -4.08 -17.85 -26.96
C TYR A 226 -4.10 -19.00 -27.97
N GLN A 227 -5.29 -19.42 -28.43
CA GLN A 227 -5.41 -20.49 -29.44
C GLN A 227 -5.11 -20.01 -30.85
N GLN A 228 -5.14 -18.71 -31.10
CA GLN A 228 -4.87 -18.09 -32.40
C GLN A 228 -3.44 -17.53 -32.53
N ALA A 229 -2.62 -17.70 -31.51
CA ALA A 229 -1.21 -17.33 -31.49
C ALA A 229 -0.31 -18.52 -31.76
#